data_fc678c096f41d7122b2b92d703cccfd2
#
_entry.id   fc678c096f41d7122b2b92d703cccfd2
#
_cell.length_a   1.000
_cell.length_b   1.000
_cell.length_c   1.000
_cell.angle_alpha   90.00
_cell.angle_beta   90.00
_cell.angle_gamma   90.00
#
_symmetry.space_group_name_H-M   'P 1'
#
loop_
_entity.id
_entity.type
_entity.pdbx_description
1 polymer ?
#
loop_
_entity_poly.entity_id
_entity_poly.type
_entity_poly.pdbx_seq_one_letter_code
_entity_poly.pdbx_strand_id
1 'polypeptide(L)'
;MIIIPAVDIMDHKVVQLVGGVPGTEIFSLPDPLQVARGWKVKGTPALHVVDLDGAFGKEDNIDTICSMASDLDLPVQVGGGISTDEKVDRLISAGVARVIIGTRGIRDPDWLSSVAERHPGKVVLALDVKDGRITMKGWQEQAPCSLADMFSRIEDMPLAGILNTNVNVEGKGQGIDVEAATDFISRCPHPVISSGGVSSITDVEALEAAGAVAAVVGVAIYTGAFRPWEWSRPWVFGDDSFL
;
A
#
# COMPACT_ATOMS: atom_id res chain seq x y z
N MET A 1 13.66 -6.95 4.43
CA MET A 1 12.45 -6.42 3.76
C MET A 1 11.36 -7.49 3.73
N ILE A 2 10.09 -7.14 3.90
CA ILE A 2 8.95 -8.06 3.81
C ILE A 2 8.18 -7.88 2.50
N ILE A 3 7.55 -8.97 2.04
CA ILE A 3 6.65 -8.95 0.89
C ILE A 3 5.22 -9.02 1.39
N ILE A 4 4.39 -8.09 0.94
CA ILE A 4 3.01 -7.94 1.41
C ILE A 4 2.05 -8.12 0.22
N PRO A 5 1.17 -9.15 0.21
CA PRO A 5 0.17 -9.29 -0.83
C PRO A 5 -0.88 -8.18 -0.77
N ALA A 6 -1.25 -7.65 -1.94
CA ALA A 6 -2.34 -6.72 -2.09
C ALA A 6 -3.70 -7.45 -2.19
N VAL A 7 -4.72 -6.87 -1.56
CA VAL A 7 -6.13 -7.29 -1.63
C VAL A 7 -6.96 -6.05 -1.94
N ASP A 8 -7.19 -5.81 -3.22
CA ASP A 8 -7.96 -4.64 -3.68
C ASP A 8 -9.43 -5.01 -3.74
N ILE A 9 -10.28 -4.26 -3.03
CA ILE A 9 -11.71 -4.56 -2.91
C ILE A 9 -12.52 -3.54 -3.72
N MET A 10 -13.34 -4.06 -4.64
CA MET A 10 -14.31 -3.28 -5.41
C MET A 10 -15.59 -4.10 -5.61
N ASP A 11 -16.75 -3.49 -5.39
CA ASP A 11 -18.06 -4.14 -5.45
C ASP A 11 -18.09 -5.47 -4.64
N HIS A 12 -17.53 -5.45 -3.41
CA HIS A 12 -17.41 -6.58 -2.47
C HIS A 12 -16.61 -7.79 -3.01
N LYS A 13 -15.75 -7.59 -4.02
CA LYS A 13 -14.89 -8.62 -4.62
C LYS A 13 -13.45 -8.18 -4.57
N VAL A 14 -12.53 -9.15 -4.58
CA VAL A 14 -11.12 -8.85 -4.80
C VAL A 14 -10.89 -8.73 -6.29
N VAL A 15 -10.32 -7.61 -6.71
CA VAL A 15 -10.00 -7.32 -8.10
C VAL A 15 -8.54 -6.92 -8.25
N GLN A 16 -8.04 -6.97 -9.47
CA GLN A 16 -6.78 -6.34 -9.83
C GLN A 16 -6.99 -5.54 -11.10
N LEU A 17 -6.77 -4.23 -11.02
CA LEU A 17 -6.94 -3.31 -12.13
C LEU A 17 -5.61 -3.09 -12.88
N VAL A 18 -5.68 -2.81 -14.17
CA VAL A 18 -4.53 -2.31 -14.94
C VAL A 18 -4.44 -0.80 -14.75
N GLY A 19 -3.33 -0.34 -14.17
CA GLY A 19 -3.12 1.09 -13.95
C GLY A 19 -4.20 1.76 -13.09
N GLY A 20 -4.87 1.02 -12.21
CA GLY A 20 -5.92 1.54 -11.32
C GLY A 20 -7.22 1.98 -12.03
N VAL A 21 -7.44 1.59 -13.29
CA VAL A 21 -8.59 2.03 -14.09
C VAL A 21 -9.76 1.05 -13.93
N PRO A 22 -10.93 1.50 -13.43
CA PRO A 22 -12.14 0.65 -13.38
C PRO A 22 -12.53 0.13 -14.77
N GLY A 23 -12.97 -1.13 -14.84
CA GLY A 23 -13.31 -1.79 -16.11
C GLY A 23 -12.13 -2.46 -16.82
N THR A 24 -10.96 -2.50 -16.17
CA THR A 24 -9.76 -3.16 -16.69
C THR A 24 -9.35 -4.36 -15.83
N GLU A 25 -10.29 -4.99 -15.15
CA GLU A 25 -10.03 -6.05 -14.19
C GLU A 25 -9.33 -7.24 -14.87
N ILE A 26 -8.12 -7.58 -14.40
CA ILE A 26 -7.38 -8.78 -14.83
C ILE A 26 -8.08 -10.02 -14.32
N PHE A 27 -8.60 -9.95 -13.08
CA PHE A 27 -9.42 -10.98 -12.46
C PHE A 27 -10.39 -10.36 -11.45
N SER A 28 -11.39 -11.14 -11.05
CA SER A 28 -12.30 -10.84 -9.97
C SER A 28 -12.57 -12.12 -9.17
N LEU A 29 -12.29 -12.08 -7.86
CA LEU A 29 -12.51 -13.20 -6.95
C LEU A 29 -13.61 -12.82 -5.95
N PRO A 30 -14.60 -13.69 -5.72
CA PRO A 30 -15.60 -13.46 -4.69
C PRO A 30 -14.95 -13.61 -3.30
N ASP A 31 -15.61 -13.03 -2.29
CA ASP A 31 -15.24 -13.19 -0.87
C ASP A 31 -13.81 -12.74 -0.53
N PRO A 32 -13.62 -11.42 -0.28
CA PRO A 32 -12.34 -10.86 0.13
C PRO A 32 -11.75 -11.50 1.39
N LEU A 33 -12.58 -11.91 2.36
CA LEU A 33 -12.10 -12.57 3.58
C LEU A 33 -11.52 -13.95 3.29
N GLN A 34 -12.12 -14.71 2.37
CA GLN A 34 -11.58 -16.00 1.94
C GLN A 34 -10.22 -15.83 1.24
N VAL A 35 -10.09 -14.83 0.38
CA VAL A 35 -8.81 -14.51 -0.29
C VAL A 35 -7.74 -14.17 0.74
N ALA A 36 -8.06 -13.32 1.70
CA ALA A 36 -7.16 -12.93 2.78
C ALA A 36 -6.72 -14.14 3.65
N ARG A 37 -7.66 -15.04 4.00
CA ARG A 37 -7.36 -16.31 4.67
C ARG A 37 -6.42 -17.20 3.85
N GLY A 38 -6.60 -17.21 2.53
CA GLY A 38 -5.71 -17.94 1.62
C GLY A 38 -4.26 -17.45 1.69
N TRP A 39 -4.05 -16.13 1.79
CA TRP A 39 -2.72 -15.56 2.00
C TRP A 39 -2.16 -15.88 3.39
N LYS A 40 -2.99 -15.81 4.45
CA LYS A 40 -2.57 -16.23 5.80
C LYS A 40 -2.08 -17.69 5.81
N VAL A 41 -2.81 -18.61 5.18
CA VAL A 41 -2.40 -20.02 5.07
C VAL A 41 -1.06 -20.20 4.35
N LYS A 42 -0.75 -19.32 3.39
CA LYS A 42 0.56 -19.27 2.73
C LYS A 42 1.66 -18.61 3.56
N GLY A 43 1.36 -18.17 4.77
CA GLY A 43 2.32 -17.63 5.74
C GLY A 43 2.74 -16.19 5.49
N THR A 44 1.89 -15.37 4.85
CA THR A 44 2.20 -13.93 4.70
C THR A 44 2.36 -13.25 6.05
N PRO A 45 3.33 -12.33 6.21
CA PRO A 45 3.54 -11.60 7.47
C PRO A 45 2.52 -10.47 7.69
N ALA A 46 1.91 -9.96 6.63
CA ALA A 46 0.93 -8.87 6.67
C ALA A 46 0.05 -8.88 5.42
N LEU A 47 -1.02 -8.08 5.43
CA LEU A 47 -1.86 -7.81 4.26
C LEU A 47 -1.92 -6.31 3.95
N HIS A 48 -1.91 -5.99 2.67
CA HIS A 48 -2.21 -4.65 2.16
C HIS A 48 -3.59 -4.67 1.54
N VAL A 49 -4.56 -3.97 2.15
CA VAL A 49 -5.94 -3.92 1.69
C VAL A 49 -6.23 -2.54 1.12
N VAL A 50 -6.84 -2.49 -0.06
CA VAL A 50 -7.27 -1.24 -0.68
C VAL A 50 -8.79 -1.27 -0.88
N ASP A 51 -9.48 -0.31 -0.27
CA ASP A 51 -10.89 -0.05 -0.54
C ASP A 51 -11.01 0.83 -1.79
N LEU A 52 -11.14 0.21 -2.95
CA LEU A 52 -11.26 0.93 -4.22
C LEU A 52 -12.59 1.69 -4.32
N ASP A 53 -13.68 1.15 -3.78
CA ASP A 53 -14.97 1.85 -3.77
C ASP A 53 -14.86 3.14 -2.96
N GLY A 54 -14.26 3.08 -1.75
CA GLY A 54 -13.95 4.26 -0.95
C GLY A 54 -13.00 5.24 -1.65
N ALA A 55 -12.00 4.74 -2.38
CA ALA A 55 -11.07 5.56 -3.14
C ALA A 55 -11.75 6.30 -4.30
N PHE A 56 -12.75 5.67 -4.93
CA PHE A 56 -13.56 6.26 -6.01
C PHE A 56 -14.77 7.06 -5.52
N GLY A 57 -14.94 7.22 -4.20
CA GLY A 57 -16.04 7.99 -3.61
C GLY A 57 -17.40 7.32 -3.69
N LYS A 58 -17.42 5.98 -3.81
CA LYS A 58 -18.62 5.15 -3.70
C LYS A 58 -18.86 4.71 -2.25
N GLU A 59 -19.84 3.84 -2.03
CA GLU A 59 -20.06 3.15 -0.76
C GLU A 59 -18.84 2.30 -0.42
N ASP A 60 -18.30 2.47 0.79
CA ASP A 60 -17.04 1.84 1.22
C ASP A 60 -17.22 0.39 1.72
N ASN A 61 -16.09 -0.32 1.82
CA ASN A 61 -16.05 -1.70 2.29
C ASN A 61 -15.53 -1.82 3.75
N ILE A 62 -15.66 -0.76 4.55
CA ILE A 62 -15.08 -0.68 5.91
C ILE A 62 -15.52 -1.85 6.80
N ASP A 63 -16.79 -2.30 6.74
CA ASP A 63 -17.27 -3.41 7.55
C ASP A 63 -16.55 -4.72 7.23
N THR A 64 -16.34 -5.01 5.95
CA THR A 64 -15.57 -6.17 5.48
C THR A 64 -14.11 -6.08 5.94
N ILE A 65 -13.51 -4.90 5.86
CA ILE A 65 -12.12 -4.64 6.24
C ILE A 65 -11.94 -4.78 7.76
N CYS A 66 -12.87 -4.23 8.56
CA CYS A 66 -12.86 -4.40 10.01
C CYS A 66 -12.96 -5.88 10.41
N SER A 67 -13.82 -6.65 9.73
CA SER A 67 -13.91 -8.11 9.95
C SER A 67 -12.60 -8.82 9.58
N MET A 68 -11.93 -8.40 8.50
CA MET A 68 -10.60 -8.94 8.16
C MET A 68 -9.58 -8.67 9.27
N ALA A 69 -9.51 -7.45 9.78
CA ALA A 69 -8.54 -7.06 10.81
C ALA A 69 -8.77 -7.81 12.13
N SER A 70 -10.05 -8.03 12.51
CA SER A 70 -10.40 -8.75 13.74
C SER A 70 -10.23 -10.26 13.65
N ASP A 71 -10.55 -10.87 12.48
CA ASP A 71 -10.65 -12.32 12.35
C ASP A 71 -9.35 -13.01 11.93
N LEU A 72 -8.44 -12.27 11.29
CA LEU A 72 -7.29 -12.90 10.65
C LEU A 72 -6.09 -13.14 11.59
N ASP A 73 -6.02 -12.48 12.76
CA ASP A 73 -4.82 -12.52 13.60
C ASP A 73 -3.55 -12.34 12.72
N LEU A 74 -3.54 -11.26 11.96
CA LEU A 74 -2.51 -10.91 10.99
C LEU A 74 -2.50 -9.38 10.83
N PRO A 75 -1.34 -8.72 10.85
CA PRO A 75 -1.25 -7.31 10.59
C PRO A 75 -1.88 -6.92 9.25
N VAL A 76 -2.86 -6.02 9.28
CA VAL A 76 -3.53 -5.50 8.09
C VAL A 76 -3.25 -4.01 7.97
N GLN A 77 -2.71 -3.57 6.85
CA GLN A 77 -2.63 -2.15 6.50
C GLN A 77 -3.68 -1.82 5.44
N VAL A 78 -4.36 -0.69 5.59
CA VAL A 78 -5.56 -0.36 4.82
C VAL A 78 -5.44 1.01 4.20
N GLY A 79 -5.71 1.10 2.88
CA GLY A 79 -5.86 2.34 2.12
C GLY A 79 -7.21 2.41 1.39
N GLY A 80 -7.46 3.54 0.75
CA GLY A 80 -8.68 3.75 -0.04
C GLY A 80 -9.74 4.58 0.70
N GLY A 81 -9.94 5.82 0.27
CA GLY A 81 -11.01 6.70 0.78
C GLY A 81 -10.90 7.12 2.25
N ILE A 82 -9.75 6.94 2.90
CA ILE A 82 -9.55 7.35 4.31
C ILE A 82 -9.25 8.85 4.35
N SER A 83 -10.24 9.63 4.75
CA SER A 83 -10.18 11.09 4.68
C SER A 83 -10.83 11.81 5.87
N THR A 84 -11.29 11.09 6.89
CA THR A 84 -11.89 11.65 8.10
C THR A 84 -11.36 10.97 9.36
N ASP A 85 -11.45 11.66 10.49
CA ASP A 85 -11.03 11.14 11.79
C ASP A 85 -11.85 9.89 12.18
N GLU A 86 -13.15 9.91 11.89
CA GLU A 86 -14.05 8.80 12.21
C GLU A 86 -13.65 7.50 11.48
N LYS A 87 -13.25 7.61 10.19
CA LYS A 87 -12.75 6.45 9.44
C LYS A 87 -11.44 5.92 10.01
N VAL A 88 -10.50 6.81 10.34
CA VAL A 88 -9.23 6.44 10.96
C VAL A 88 -9.48 5.72 12.29
N ASP A 89 -10.25 6.34 13.20
CA ASP A 89 -10.50 5.82 14.53
C ASP A 89 -11.25 4.49 14.48
N ARG A 90 -12.21 4.34 13.56
CA ARG A 90 -12.94 3.09 13.34
C ARG A 90 -12.03 1.95 12.91
N LEU A 91 -11.17 2.17 11.92
CA LEU A 91 -10.23 1.16 11.41
C LEU A 91 -9.22 0.75 12.49
N ILE A 92 -8.62 1.70 13.19
CA ILE A 92 -7.64 1.42 14.24
C ILE A 92 -8.31 0.68 15.42
N SER A 93 -9.53 1.09 15.81
CA SER A 93 -10.29 0.42 16.87
C SER A 93 -10.69 -1.01 16.52
N ALA A 94 -10.85 -1.31 15.23
CA ALA A 94 -11.10 -2.67 14.73
C ALA A 94 -9.85 -3.56 14.66
N GLY A 95 -8.66 -3.03 15.02
CA GLY A 95 -7.42 -3.79 15.01
C GLY A 95 -6.57 -3.65 13.74
N VAL A 96 -6.90 -2.72 12.84
CA VAL A 96 -6.03 -2.39 11.69
C VAL A 96 -4.66 -1.93 12.20
N ALA A 97 -3.60 -2.55 11.70
CA ALA A 97 -2.24 -2.25 12.13
C ALA A 97 -1.78 -0.87 11.65
N ARG A 98 -2.11 -0.50 10.40
CA ARG A 98 -1.77 0.80 9.81
C ARG A 98 -2.87 1.28 8.89
N VAL A 99 -3.17 2.58 8.93
CA VAL A 99 -4.02 3.27 7.96
C VAL A 99 -3.16 4.01 6.94
N ILE A 100 -3.53 3.92 5.67
CA ILE A 100 -2.81 4.54 4.56
C ILE A 100 -3.61 5.71 4.04
N ILE A 101 -3.09 6.90 4.23
CA ILE A 101 -3.73 8.16 3.87
C ILE A 101 -3.06 8.70 2.61
N GLY A 102 -3.82 8.95 1.57
CA GLY A 102 -3.35 9.52 0.31
C GLY A 102 -3.76 10.98 0.13
N THR A 103 -4.65 11.24 -0.81
CA THR A 103 -5.09 12.59 -1.26
C THR A 103 -5.35 13.58 -0.13
N ARG A 104 -6.02 13.14 0.95
CA ARG A 104 -6.34 14.04 2.09
C ARG A 104 -5.08 14.51 2.79
N GLY A 105 -4.13 13.61 3.08
CA GLY A 105 -2.87 13.97 3.75
C GLY A 105 -1.98 14.87 2.90
N ILE A 106 -1.97 14.68 1.58
CA ILE A 106 -1.22 15.55 0.66
C ILE A 106 -1.81 16.97 0.63
N ARG A 107 -3.13 17.10 0.68
CA ARG A 107 -3.84 18.39 0.61
C ARG A 107 -3.87 19.14 1.94
N ASP A 108 -3.86 18.42 3.02
CA ASP A 108 -3.99 18.94 4.38
C ASP A 108 -2.95 18.28 5.30
N PRO A 109 -1.67 18.72 5.21
CA PRO A 109 -0.60 18.18 6.05
C PRO A 109 -0.80 18.42 7.55
N ASP A 110 -1.51 19.49 7.94
CA ASP A 110 -1.79 19.77 9.35
C ASP A 110 -2.75 18.72 9.92
N TRP A 111 -3.78 18.35 9.17
CA TRP A 111 -4.66 17.24 9.53
C TRP A 111 -3.89 15.92 9.60
N LEU A 112 -3.02 15.64 8.61
CA LEU A 112 -2.18 14.43 8.61
C LEU A 112 -1.30 14.36 9.87
N SER A 113 -0.64 15.47 10.24
CA SER A 113 0.17 15.56 11.46
C SER A 113 -0.67 15.26 12.71
N SER A 114 -1.84 15.89 12.83
CA SER A 114 -2.76 15.64 13.94
C SER A 114 -3.18 14.17 14.05
N VAL A 115 -3.47 13.52 12.93
CA VAL A 115 -3.81 12.09 12.90
C VAL A 115 -2.61 11.23 13.31
N ALA A 116 -1.41 11.53 12.78
CA ALA A 116 -0.19 10.79 13.10
C ALA A 116 0.21 10.93 14.58
N GLU A 117 0.03 12.12 15.18
CA GLU A 117 0.26 12.35 16.60
C GLU A 117 -0.72 11.60 17.51
N ARG A 118 -2.00 11.47 17.11
CA ARG A 118 -2.99 10.67 17.85
C ARG A 118 -2.74 9.17 17.74
N HIS A 119 -2.16 8.72 16.62
CA HIS A 119 -1.93 7.31 16.30
C HIS A 119 -0.47 7.05 15.89
N PRO A 120 0.51 7.30 16.79
CA PRO A 120 1.93 7.22 16.45
C PRO A 120 2.30 5.81 15.96
N GLY A 121 3.04 5.75 14.84
CA GLY A 121 3.47 4.50 14.22
C GLY A 121 2.34 3.71 13.52
N LYS A 122 1.14 4.31 13.34
CA LYS A 122 0.00 3.65 12.67
C LYS A 122 -0.44 4.35 11.38
N VAL A 123 0.15 5.48 11.04
CA VAL A 123 -0.21 6.25 9.85
C VAL A 123 0.88 6.13 8.80
N VAL A 124 0.52 5.68 7.61
CA VAL A 124 1.35 5.67 6.41
C VAL A 124 0.81 6.71 5.44
N LEU A 125 1.66 7.55 4.89
CA LEU A 125 1.27 8.45 3.80
C LEU A 125 1.52 7.79 2.45
N ALA A 126 0.50 7.72 1.59
CA ALA A 126 0.66 7.28 0.22
C ALA A 126 1.11 8.43 -0.68
N LEU A 127 2.23 8.25 -1.35
CA LEU A 127 2.78 9.15 -2.36
C LEU A 127 2.95 8.38 -3.68
N ASP A 128 1.87 8.37 -4.45
CA ASP A 128 1.87 7.75 -5.78
C ASP A 128 2.52 8.69 -6.78
N VAL A 129 3.51 8.20 -7.53
CA VAL A 129 4.32 9.02 -8.44
C VAL A 129 4.11 8.58 -9.88
N LYS A 130 3.80 9.55 -10.73
CA LYS A 130 3.71 9.40 -12.19
C LYS A 130 4.54 10.47 -12.87
N ASP A 131 5.45 10.08 -13.75
CA ASP A 131 6.34 11.00 -14.47
C ASP A 131 7.07 12.00 -13.54
N GLY A 132 7.55 11.50 -12.38
CA GLY A 132 8.26 12.29 -11.37
C GLY A 132 7.38 13.25 -10.54
N ARG A 133 6.06 13.17 -10.66
CA ARG A 133 5.11 14.04 -9.93
C ARG A 133 4.17 13.23 -9.05
N ILE A 134 3.87 13.77 -7.87
CA ILE A 134 2.88 13.19 -6.97
C ILE A 134 1.50 13.27 -7.61
N THR A 135 0.75 12.17 -7.57
CA THR A 135 -0.62 12.09 -8.06
C THR A 135 -1.62 11.88 -6.93
N MET A 136 -2.86 12.25 -7.17
CA MET A 136 -3.98 12.20 -6.22
C MET A 136 -5.25 11.68 -6.90
N LYS A 137 -6.27 11.34 -6.09
CA LYS A 137 -7.60 10.94 -6.57
C LYS A 137 -7.56 9.77 -7.57
N GLY A 138 -6.90 8.67 -7.19
CA GLY A 138 -6.75 7.53 -8.09
C GLY A 138 -5.97 7.91 -9.37
N TRP A 139 -4.91 8.72 -9.20
CA TRP A 139 -3.97 9.16 -10.24
C TRP A 139 -4.53 10.10 -11.32
N GLN A 140 -5.71 10.70 -11.06
CA GLN A 140 -6.39 11.59 -12.00
C GLN A 140 -5.93 13.03 -11.90
N GLU A 141 -5.37 13.45 -10.78
CA GLU A 141 -4.90 14.80 -10.53
C GLU A 141 -3.43 14.80 -10.10
N GLN A 142 -2.69 15.84 -10.45
CA GLN A 142 -1.35 16.07 -9.89
C GLN A 142 -1.44 16.87 -8.58
N ALA A 143 -0.55 16.58 -7.64
CA ALA A 143 -0.43 17.37 -6.43
C ALA A 143 0.11 18.79 -6.76
N PRO A 144 -0.26 19.79 -5.97
CA PRO A 144 0.21 21.17 -6.17
C PRO A 144 1.63 21.41 -5.64
N CYS A 145 2.28 20.37 -5.08
CA CYS A 145 3.63 20.46 -4.50
C CYS A 145 4.56 19.42 -5.13
N SER A 146 5.86 19.67 -5.05
CA SER A 146 6.89 18.71 -5.44
C SER A 146 7.11 17.62 -4.38
N LEU A 147 7.83 16.54 -4.75
CA LEU A 147 8.28 15.53 -3.77
C LEU A 147 9.17 16.17 -2.68
N ALA A 148 10.07 17.08 -3.05
CA ALA A 148 10.94 17.75 -2.09
C ALA A 148 10.16 18.59 -1.08
N ASP A 149 9.15 19.36 -1.54
CA ASP A 149 8.27 20.12 -0.65
C ASP A 149 7.49 19.20 0.29
N MET A 150 7.00 18.07 -0.22
CA MET A 150 6.28 17.09 0.60
C MET A 150 7.19 16.44 1.63
N PHE A 151 8.37 16.00 1.24
CA PHE A 151 9.36 15.40 2.17
C PHE A 151 9.72 16.36 3.31
N SER A 152 9.97 17.64 2.99
CA SER A 152 10.23 18.66 4.01
C SER A 152 9.06 18.87 4.98
N ARG A 153 7.81 18.72 4.51
CA ARG A 153 6.63 18.90 5.36
C ARG A 153 6.37 17.74 6.32
N ILE A 154 6.79 16.55 5.94
CA ILE A 154 6.52 15.33 6.72
C ILE A 154 7.71 14.85 7.55
N GLU A 155 8.88 15.47 7.42
CA GLU A 155 10.15 15.02 8.00
C GLU A 155 10.04 14.69 9.50
N ASP A 156 9.37 15.57 10.26
CA ASP A 156 9.23 15.44 11.72
C ASP A 156 7.89 14.77 12.14
N MET A 157 7.04 14.34 11.21
CA MET A 157 5.77 13.71 11.56
C MET A 157 6.00 12.27 12.05
N PRO A 158 5.28 11.78 13.08
CA PRO A 158 5.43 10.42 13.60
C PRO A 158 4.72 9.37 12.71
N LEU A 159 5.02 9.39 11.41
CA LEU A 159 4.50 8.44 10.44
C LEU A 159 5.16 7.06 10.61
N ALA A 160 4.39 6.00 10.34
CA ALA A 160 4.90 4.63 10.27
C ALA A 160 5.78 4.41 9.03
N GLY A 161 5.59 5.19 7.98
CA GLY A 161 6.31 5.11 6.72
C GLY A 161 5.59 5.79 5.58
N ILE A 162 6.16 5.65 4.39
CA ILE A 162 5.60 6.15 3.13
C ILE A 162 5.31 4.95 2.22
N LEU A 163 4.10 4.84 1.71
CA LEU A 163 3.79 3.95 0.59
C LEU A 163 4.06 4.71 -0.71
N ASN A 164 5.04 4.26 -1.46
CA ASN A 164 5.34 4.80 -2.78
C ASN A 164 4.89 3.85 -3.87
N THR A 165 3.91 4.26 -4.68
CA THR A 165 3.49 3.54 -5.88
C THR A 165 4.05 4.21 -7.13
N ASN A 166 4.86 3.47 -7.90
CA ASN A 166 5.25 3.92 -9.22
C ASN A 166 4.14 3.62 -10.24
N VAL A 167 3.33 4.64 -10.53
CA VAL A 167 2.15 4.53 -11.42
C VAL A 167 2.53 4.15 -12.85
N ASN A 168 3.75 4.48 -13.29
CA ASN A 168 4.18 4.21 -14.65
C ASN A 168 4.30 2.71 -14.96
N VAL A 169 4.54 1.88 -13.95
CA VAL A 169 4.71 0.41 -14.09
C VAL A 169 3.62 -0.39 -13.41
N GLU A 170 2.71 0.26 -12.65
CA GLU A 170 1.66 -0.42 -11.87
C GLU A 170 0.71 -1.22 -12.75
N GLY A 171 0.44 -2.47 -12.34
CA GLY A 171 -0.49 -3.39 -13.03
C GLY A 171 0.01 -3.92 -14.38
N LYS A 172 1.24 -3.60 -14.82
CA LYS A 172 1.76 -3.98 -16.14
C LYS A 172 2.56 -5.28 -16.16
N GLY A 173 3.00 -5.78 -14.99
CA GLY A 173 3.81 -7.01 -14.90
C GLY A 173 5.15 -6.94 -15.63
N GLN A 174 5.75 -5.75 -15.74
CA GLN A 174 6.99 -5.48 -16.48
C GLN A 174 8.23 -5.31 -15.60
N GLY A 175 8.11 -5.52 -14.29
CA GLY A 175 9.15 -5.21 -13.32
C GLY A 175 9.08 -3.75 -12.82
N ILE A 176 9.97 -3.42 -11.88
CA ILE A 176 10.08 -2.09 -11.28
C ILE A 176 10.96 -1.17 -12.14
N ASP A 177 10.79 0.13 -11.94
CA ASP A 177 11.77 1.13 -12.36
C ASP A 177 12.77 1.33 -11.22
N VAL A 178 13.93 0.67 -11.31
CA VAL A 178 14.95 0.63 -10.25
C VAL A 178 15.51 2.03 -9.98
N GLU A 179 15.74 2.84 -11.02
CA GLU A 179 16.29 4.18 -10.89
C GLU A 179 15.32 5.09 -10.13
N ALA A 180 14.05 5.12 -10.55
CA ALA A 180 13.01 5.90 -9.88
C ALA A 180 12.79 5.45 -8.42
N ALA A 181 12.79 4.13 -8.16
CA ALA A 181 12.65 3.60 -6.80
C ALA A 181 13.84 4.01 -5.92
N THR A 182 15.06 3.90 -6.41
CA THR A 182 16.29 4.26 -5.68
C THR A 182 16.33 5.76 -5.39
N ASP A 183 16.02 6.62 -6.37
CA ASP A 183 15.94 8.07 -6.15
C ASP A 183 14.92 8.43 -5.06
N PHE A 184 13.72 7.87 -5.15
CA PHE A 184 12.67 8.13 -4.16
C PHE A 184 13.09 7.68 -2.76
N ILE A 185 13.55 6.44 -2.60
CA ILE A 185 13.92 5.84 -1.31
C ILE A 185 15.06 6.62 -0.66
N SER A 186 16.10 6.97 -1.43
CA SER A 186 17.28 7.67 -0.91
C SER A 186 16.99 9.08 -0.36
N ARG A 187 15.91 9.71 -0.82
CA ARG A 187 15.51 11.06 -0.44
C ARG A 187 14.39 11.10 0.59
N CYS A 188 13.66 10.00 0.77
CA CYS A 188 12.51 9.92 1.65
C CYS A 188 12.95 9.95 3.13
N PRO A 189 12.39 10.83 3.99
CA PRO A 189 12.78 10.92 5.40
C PRO A 189 12.21 9.79 6.28
N HIS A 190 11.33 8.95 5.73
CA HIS A 190 10.67 7.86 6.44
C HIS A 190 10.92 6.50 5.79
N PRO A 191 10.69 5.38 6.52
CA PRO A 191 10.73 4.04 5.92
C PRO A 191 9.80 3.93 4.70
N VAL A 192 10.29 3.36 3.60
CA VAL A 192 9.54 3.26 2.34
C VAL A 192 9.01 1.86 2.12
N ILE A 193 7.69 1.76 1.92
CA ILE A 193 6.98 0.60 1.39
C ILE A 193 6.87 0.84 -0.12
N SER A 194 7.49 0.02 -0.94
CA SER A 194 7.44 0.16 -2.40
C SER A 194 6.25 -0.60 -2.99
N SER A 195 5.60 -0.02 -3.97
CA SER A 195 4.50 -0.62 -4.74
C SER A 195 4.63 -0.27 -6.22
N GLY A 196 4.04 -1.10 -7.06
CA GLY A 196 4.07 -0.91 -8.52
C GLY A 196 5.17 -1.71 -9.22
N GLY A 197 4.75 -2.64 -10.08
CA GLY A 197 5.64 -3.39 -10.96
C GLY A 197 6.34 -4.60 -10.36
N VAL A 198 6.39 -4.79 -9.05
CA VAL A 198 7.13 -5.90 -8.41
C VAL A 198 6.62 -7.24 -8.93
N SER A 199 7.49 -7.99 -9.60
CA SER A 199 7.12 -9.21 -10.32
C SER A 199 8.13 -10.36 -10.20
N SER A 200 9.29 -10.13 -9.61
CA SER A 200 10.39 -11.10 -9.54
C SER A 200 11.23 -10.92 -8.27
N ILE A 201 12.07 -11.93 -7.98
CA ILE A 201 13.05 -11.84 -6.91
C ILE A 201 14.09 -10.73 -7.19
N THR A 202 14.44 -10.52 -8.44
CA THR A 202 15.38 -9.47 -8.83
C THR A 202 14.84 -8.07 -8.51
N ASP A 203 13.51 -7.86 -8.67
CA ASP A 203 12.88 -6.60 -8.26
C ASP A 203 12.99 -6.41 -6.74
N VAL A 204 12.78 -7.49 -5.97
CA VAL A 204 12.88 -7.48 -4.51
C VAL A 204 14.31 -7.19 -4.04
N GLU A 205 15.31 -7.82 -4.67
CA GLU A 205 16.74 -7.59 -4.41
C GLU A 205 17.11 -6.12 -4.66
N ALA A 206 16.64 -5.56 -5.76
CA ALA A 206 16.89 -4.16 -6.09
C ALA A 206 16.26 -3.19 -5.10
N LEU A 207 15.01 -3.46 -4.67
CA LEU A 207 14.31 -2.64 -3.66
C LEU A 207 14.98 -2.72 -2.29
N GLU A 208 15.41 -3.92 -1.86
CA GLU A 208 16.17 -4.06 -0.61
C GLU A 208 17.49 -3.32 -0.66
N ALA A 209 18.24 -3.47 -1.76
CA ALA A 209 19.51 -2.77 -1.95
C ALA A 209 19.32 -1.24 -1.95
N ALA A 210 18.17 -0.74 -2.42
CA ALA A 210 17.81 0.67 -2.35
C ALA A 210 17.38 1.12 -0.93
N GLY A 211 17.07 0.19 0.00
CA GLY A 211 16.67 0.48 1.38
C GLY A 211 15.15 0.46 1.63
N ALA A 212 14.35 -0.13 0.75
CA ALA A 212 12.94 -0.35 1.02
C ALA A 212 12.75 -1.32 2.20
N VAL A 213 11.76 -1.05 3.07
CA VAL A 213 11.44 -1.91 4.22
C VAL A 213 10.40 -2.97 3.89
N ALA A 214 9.57 -2.72 2.88
CA ALA A 214 8.55 -3.65 2.40
C ALA A 214 8.27 -3.43 0.91
N ALA A 215 7.73 -4.48 0.26
CA ALA A 215 7.18 -4.39 -1.09
C ALA A 215 5.74 -4.92 -1.13
N VAL A 216 4.82 -4.13 -1.68
CA VAL A 216 3.45 -4.55 -1.96
C VAL A 216 3.40 -5.21 -3.33
N VAL A 217 2.80 -6.39 -3.40
CA VAL A 217 2.70 -7.16 -4.65
C VAL A 217 1.25 -7.54 -4.94
N GLY A 218 0.79 -7.17 -6.11
CA GLY A 218 -0.53 -7.50 -6.65
C GLY A 218 -0.46 -8.60 -7.71
N VAL A 219 -0.57 -8.22 -8.98
CA VAL A 219 -0.71 -9.11 -10.15
C VAL A 219 0.19 -10.34 -10.10
N ALA A 220 1.47 -10.18 -9.79
CA ALA A 220 2.46 -11.25 -9.91
C ALA A 220 2.22 -12.43 -8.97
N ILE A 221 1.69 -12.18 -7.76
CA ILE A 221 1.38 -13.27 -6.81
C ILE A 221 0.06 -13.98 -7.17
N TYR A 222 -0.93 -13.29 -7.72
CA TYR A 222 -2.19 -13.90 -8.13
C TYR A 222 -2.04 -14.72 -9.41
N THR A 223 -1.20 -14.29 -10.34
CA THR A 223 -0.88 -15.05 -11.56
C THR A 223 0.07 -16.22 -11.33
N GLY A 224 0.73 -16.25 -10.14
CA GLY A 224 1.76 -17.23 -9.81
C GLY A 224 3.10 -16.99 -10.52
N ALA A 225 3.28 -15.82 -11.14
CA ALA A 225 4.57 -15.41 -11.71
C ALA A 225 5.64 -15.18 -10.63
N PHE A 226 5.20 -14.79 -9.43
CA PHE A 226 6.06 -14.55 -8.27
C PHE A 226 5.48 -15.27 -7.05
N ARG A 227 6.28 -16.15 -6.41
CA ARG A 227 5.81 -17.05 -5.35
C ARG A 227 6.68 -16.99 -4.10
N PRO A 228 6.62 -15.88 -3.31
CA PRO A 228 7.44 -15.71 -2.13
C PRO A 228 7.18 -16.75 -1.01
N TRP A 229 6.04 -17.45 -1.04
CA TRP A 229 5.73 -18.54 -0.10
C TRP A 229 6.53 -19.82 -0.35
N GLU A 230 7.23 -19.95 -1.49
CA GLU A 230 8.09 -21.08 -1.81
C GLU A 230 9.55 -20.87 -1.36
N TRP A 231 9.89 -19.73 -0.79
CA TRP A 231 11.23 -19.40 -0.34
C TRP A 231 11.58 -20.10 0.98
N SER A 232 12.90 -20.21 1.28
CA SER A 232 13.41 -20.74 2.54
C SER A 232 13.00 -19.91 3.77
N ARG A 233 12.80 -18.62 3.61
CA ARG A 233 12.14 -17.69 4.53
C ARG A 233 10.94 -17.10 3.80
N PRO A 234 9.76 -17.71 3.92
CA PRO A 234 8.58 -17.25 3.17
C PRO A 234 8.29 -15.78 3.41
N TRP A 235 8.06 -15.03 2.33
CA TRP A 235 7.71 -13.61 2.33
C TRP A 235 8.76 -12.64 2.89
N VAL A 236 9.92 -13.15 3.37
CA VAL A 236 10.97 -12.31 3.97
C VAL A 236 12.22 -12.36 3.11
N PHE A 237 12.78 -11.18 2.82
CA PHE A 237 14.07 -11.00 2.17
C PHE A 237 14.93 -10.09 3.04
N GLY A 238 16.13 -10.55 3.45
CA GLY A 238 17.01 -9.81 4.35
C GLY A 238 16.41 -9.60 5.75
N ASP A 239 16.25 -8.35 6.19
CA ASP A 239 15.70 -7.95 7.49
C ASP A 239 14.16 -7.85 7.45
N ASP A 240 13.49 -8.18 8.57
CA ASP A 240 12.05 -8.16 8.77
C ASP A 240 11.58 -7.20 9.88
N SER A 241 12.44 -6.29 10.31
CA SER A 241 12.20 -5.37 11.42
C SER A 241 11.04 -4.38 11.25
N PHE A 242 10.42 -4.32 10.07
CA PHE A 242 9.33 -3.39 9.78
C PHE A 242 7.96 -3.80 10.35
N LEU A 243 7.76 -5.04 10.78
CA LEU A 243 6.47 -5.54 11.28
C LEU A 243 6.08 -4.98 12.64
#